data_4a4ce2d927726fadd41f4aa4d1c02779
#
_entry.id   4a4ce2d927726fadd41f4aa4d1c02779
#
_cell.length_a   1.000
_cell.length_b   1.000
_cell.length_c   1.000
_cell.angle_alpha   90.00
_cell.angle_beta   90.00
_cell.angle_gamma   90.00
#
_symmetry.space_group_name_H-M   'P 1'
#
loop_
_entity.id
_entity.type
_entity.pdbx_description
1 polymer ?
#
loop_
_entity_poly.entity_id
_entity_poly.type
_entity_poly.pdbx_seq_one_letter_code
_entity_poly.pdbx_strand_id
1 'polypeptide(L)'
;MKTILICGATGFIGKNLLDYYSKKDYKIKAVYRNRQPHKQYDNVEWIYGDLRNIEDIRCALSDVDIVMQFAATTTGAKDIVSKPYIHVTDNAVMNSLLLREAFEQNVEHFIFPSCTIMYQKSETALKESDFDPADDIQSFYYGAGHTKVYLENMCKFYAGLEKTKHTVIRHSN
;
A
#
# COMPACT_ATOMS: atom_id res chain seq x y z
N MET A 1 13.50 -18.06 -8.88
CA MET A 1 13.03 -17.62 -7.54
C MET A 1 12.54 -16.20 -7.71
N LYS A 2 11.29 -15.89 -7.30
CA LYS A 2 10.71 -14.54 -7.44
C LYS A 2 11.15 -13.62 -6.31
N THR A 3 11.23 -12.32 -6.63
CA THR A 3 11.56 -11.25 -5.68
C THR A 3 10.30 -10.52 -5.24
N ILE A 4 10.06 -10.44 -3.94
CA ILE A 4 8.96 -9.68 -3.33
C ILE A 4 9.51 -8.39 -2.73
N LEU A 5 8.94 -7.25 -3.08
CA LEU A 5 9.14 -5.99 -2.36
C LEU A 5 8.04 -5.82 -1.32
N ILE A 6 8.42 -5.69 -0.05
CA ILE A 6 7.51 -5.37 1.05
C ILE A 6 7.74 -3.91 1.48
N CYS A 7 6.82 -3.04 1.10
CA CYS A 7 6.82 -1.65 1.54
C CYS A 7 6.18 -1.55 2.94
N GLY A 8 6.76 -0.72 3.82
CA GLY A 8 6.30 -0.64 5.20
C GLY A 8 6.65 -1.87 6.05
N ALA A 9 7.77 -2.49 5.75
CA ALA A 9 8.24 -3.75 6.34
C ALA A 9 8.40 -3.72 7.86
N THR A 10 8.59 -2.54 8.47
CA THR A 10 8.71 -2.37 9.92
C THR A 10 7.36 -2.05 10.61
N GLY A 11 6.27 -1.94 9.84
CA GLY A 11 4.90 -1.80 10.35
C GLY A 11 4.32 -3.13 10.85
N PHE A 12 3.11 -3.09 11.43
CA PHE A 12 2.45 -4.28 11.97
C PHE A 12 2.24 -5.35 10.89
N ILE A 13 1.60 -4.99 9.76
CA ILE A 13 1.34 -5.93 8.66
C ILE A 13 2.67 -6.38 8.03
N GLY A 14 3.58 -5.43 7.73
CA GLY A 14 4.85 -5.72 7.08
C GLY A 14 5.71 -6.72 7.84
N LYS A 15 5.77 -6.64 9.17
CA LYS A 15 6.48 -7.61 10.02
C LYS A 15 5.92 -9.02 9.88
N ASN A 16 4.59 -9.15 9.91
CA ASN A 16 3.93 -10.45 9.76
C ASN A 16 4.15 -11.05 8.37
N LEU A 17 4.16 -10.21 7.32
CA LEU A 17 4.49 -10.65 5.96
C LEU A 17 5.95 -11.11 5.88
N LEU A 18 6.90 -10.39 6.47
CA LEU A 18 8.29 -10.79 6.54
C LEU A 18 8.47 -12.14 7.25
N ASP A 19 7.86 -12.31 8.42
CA ASP A 19 7.93 -13.57 9.18
C ASP A 19 7.33 -14.75 8.42
N TYR A 20 6.32 -14.50 7.58
CA TYR A 20 5.71 -15.54 6.75
C TYR A 20 6.55 -15.87 5.51
N TYR A 21 6.91 -14.84 4.72
CA TYR A 21 7.58 -15.05 3.43
C TYR A 21 9.06 -15.37 3.56
N SER A 22 9.73 -14.98 4.65
CA SER A 22 11.12 -15.37 4.91
C SER A 22 11.33 -16.88 5.03
N LYS A 23 10.27 -17.65 5.27
CA LYS A 23 10.27 -19.12 5.35
C LYS A 23 9.90 -19.79 4.02
N LYS A 24 9.74 -19.02 2.95
CA LYS A 24 9.33 -19.49 1.62
C LYS A 24 10.44 -19.25 0.61
N ASP A 25 10.32 -19.86 -0.55
CA ASP A 25 11.30 -19.72 -1.65
C ASP A 25 11.11 -18.41 -2.41
N TYR A 26 11.41 -17.29 -1.74
CA TYR A 26 11.43 -15.94 -2.30
C TYR A 26 12.70 -15.20 -1.89
N LYS A 27 13.16 -14.28 -2.75
CA LYS A 27 14.00 -13.16 -2.33
C LYS A 27 13.08 -12.04 -1.84
N ILE A 28 13.46 -11.36 -0.79
CA ILE A 28 12.64 -10.30 -0.21
C ILE A 28 13.46 -9.02 -0.13
N LYS A 29 12.91 -7.95 -0.67
CA LYS A 29 13.34 -6.57 -0.43
C LYS A 29 12.37 -5.92 0.54
N ALA A 30 12.88 -5.35 1.63
CA ALA A 30 12.08 -4.84 2.73
C ALA A 30 12.36 -3.34 2.95
N VAL A 31 11.42 -2.48 2.53
CA VAL A 31 11.60 -1.03 2.67
C VAL A 31 11.21 -0.55 4.06
N TYR A 32 12.11 0.23 4.66
CA TYR A 32 11.87 0.92 5.93
C TYR A 32 12.33 2.38 5.84
N ARG A 33 11.78 3.23 6.72
CA ARG A 33 12.14 4.65 6.80
C ARG A 33 12.47 5.07 8.24
N ASN A 34 11.48 5.27 9.08
CA ASN A 34 11.66 5.83 10.41
C ASN A 34 11.97 4.80 11.49
N ARG A 35 11.46 3.57 11.35
CA ARG A 35 11.67 2.49 12.30
C ARG A 35 12.73 1.55 11.77
N GLN A 36 13.72 1.23 12.59
CA GLN A 36 14.77 0.30 12.24
C GLN A 36 14.24 -1.14 12.07
N PRO A 37 14.90 -1.96 11.25
CA PRO A 37 14.66 -3.39 11.17
C PRO A 37 14.67 -4.04 12.56
N HIS A 38 13.67 -4.87 12.84
CA HIS A 38 13.51 -5.53 14.13
C HIS A 38 14.23 -6.87 14.21
N LYS A 39 14.59 -7.44 13.06
CA LYS A 39 15.22 -8.76 12.94
C LYS A 39 15.93 -8.88 11.59
N GLN A 40 16.98 -9.68 11.55
CA GLN A 40 17.65 -10.09 10.32
C GLN A 40 17.11 -11.44 9.84
N TYR A 41 17.09 -11.64 8.55
CA TYR A 41 16.68 -12.87 7.87
C TYR A 41 17.64 -13.13 6.71
N ASP A 42 17.95 -14.37 6.40
CA ASP A 42 18.96 -14.75 5.41
C ASP A 42 18.57 -14.35 3.97
N ASN A 43 17.27 -14.32 3.67
CA ASN A 43 16.71 -14.02 2.35
C ASN A 43 16.06 -12.62 2.25
N VAL A 44 16.34 -11.72 3.20
CA VAL A 44 15.77 -10.37 3.24
C VAL A 44 16.86 -9.31 3.12
N GLU A 45 16.78 -8.52 2.07
CA GLU A 45 17.52 -7.29 1.87
C GLU A 45 16.74 -6.11 2.44
N TRP A 46 17.30 -5.43 3.43
CA TRP A 46 16.71 -4.22 3.99
C TRP A 46 17.12 -2.98 3.21
N ILE A 47 16.14 -2.22 2.75
CA ILE A 47 16.34 -0.99 1.97
C ILE A 47 15.83 0.20 2.77
N TYR A 48 16.71 1.13 3.09
CA TYR A 48 16.29 2.44 3.62
C TYR A 48 15.81 3.32 2.47
N GLY A 49 14.60 3.90 2.59
CA GLY A 49 14.08 4.79 1.57
C GLY A 49 12.74 5.45 1.95
N ASP A 50 12.51 6.61 1.36
CA ASP A 50 11.25 7.34 1.43
C ASP A 50 10.45 7.13 0.13
N LEU A 51 9.37 6.37 0.20
CA LEU A 51 8.54 6.06 -0.96
C LEU A 51 7.75 7.27 -1.53
N ARG A 52 8.00 8.50 -1.03
CA ARG A 52 7.59 9.75 -1.65
C ARG A 52 8.68 10.32 -2.59
N ASN A 53 9.87 9.72 -2.55
CA ASN A 53 10.98 10.04 -3.44
C ASN A 53 11.04 9.01 -4.56
N ILE A 54 11.05 9.49 -5.80
CA ILE A 54 11.03 8.63 -6.99
C ILE A 54 12.31 7.80 -7.13
N GLU A 55 13.46 8.34 -6.77
CA GLU A 55 14.73 7.62 -6.89
C GLU A 55 14.81 6.47 -5.87
N ASP A 56 14.30 6.67 -4.66
CA ASP A 56 14.20 5.61 -3.66
C ASP A 56 13.25 4.49 -4.12
N ILE A 57 12.14 4.86 -4.77
CA ILE A 57 11.19 3.91 -5.35
C ILE A 57 11.86 3.10 -6.47
N ARG A 58 12.56 3.75 -7.39
CA ARG A 58 13.26 3.09 -8.50
C ARG A 58 14.30 2.11 -8.02
N CYS A 59 15.07 2.51 -7.02
CA CYS A 59 16.05 1.63 -6.38
C CYS A 59 15.39 0.42 -5.74
N ALA A 60 14.31 0.63 -4.98
CA ALA A 60 13.59 -0.45 -4.30
C ALA A 60 12.95 -1.44 -5.28
N LEU A 61 12.42 -0.96 -6.41
CA LEU A 61 11.73 -1.78 -7.42
C LEU A 61 12.66 -2.53 -8.38
N SER A 62 13.97 -2.25 -8.39
CA SER A 62 14.91 -2.97 -9.28
C SER A 62 14.80 -4.49 -9.06
N ASP A 63 14.62 -5.26 -10.14
CA ASP A 63 14.50 -6.73 -10.12
C ASP A 63 13.41 -7.27 -9.19
N VAL A 64 12.27 -6.59 -9.09
CA VAL A 64 11.11 -6.98 -8.29
C VAL A 64 10.00 -7.55 -9.17
N ASP A 65 9.51 -8.74 -8.80
CA ASP A 65 8.38 -9.38 -9.46
C ASP A 65 7.04 -9.02 -8.80
N ILE A 66 7.02 -8.91 -7.47
CA ILE A 66 5.78 -8.70 -6.70
C ILE A 66 5.97 -7.54 -5.74
N VAL A 67 5.04 -6.59 -5.75
CA VAL A 67 4.98 -5.50 -4.77
C VAL A 67 3.86 -5.74 -3.77
N MET A 68 4.19 -5.71 -2.49
CA MET A 68 3.26 -5.69 -1.36
C MET A 68 3.32 -4.32 -0.69
N GLN A 69 2.39 -3.43 -1.08
CA GLN A 69 2.41 -2.03 -0.65
C GLN A 69 1.65 -1.83 0.66
N PHE A 70 2.34 -1.99 1.79
CA PHE A 70 1.79 -1.77 3.14
C PHE A 70 2.40 -0.57 3.87
N ALA A 71 3.18 0.26 3.15
CA ALA A 71 3.61 1.54 3.69
C ALA A 71 2.46 2.55 3.66
N ALA A 72 2.32 3.30 4.71
CA ALA A 72 1.36 4.40 4.79
C ALA A 72 1.87 5.48 5.74
N THR A 73 1.58 6.74 5.44
CA THR A 73 1.59 7.78 6.44
C THR A 73 0.27 7.69 7.20
N THR A 74 0.32 7.09 8.38
CA THR A 74 -0.85 6.90 9.24
C THR A 74 -0.49 7.20 10.69
N THR A 75 -1.45 7.75 11.40
CA THR A 75 -1.35 8.09 12.83
C THR A 75 -2.64 7.62 13.52
N GLY A 76 -2.67 7.68 14.85
CA GLY A 76 -3.85 7.24 15.60
C GLY A 76 -5.10 8.08 15.33
N ALA A 77 -6.26 7.61 15.79
CA ALA A 77 -7.57 8.23 15.61
C ALA A 77 -7.62 9.72 16.01
N LYS A 78 -6.81 10.14 17.00
CA LYS A 78 -6.71 11.54 17.42
C LYS A 78 -6.24 12.46 16.29
N ASP A 79 -5.28 12.02 15.49
CA ASP A 79 -4.73 12.84 14.39
C ASP A 79 -5.67 12.85 13.17
N ILE A 80 -6.49 11.82 12.98
CA ILE A 80 -7.53 11.83 11.94
C ILE A 80 -8.47 13.02 12.12
N VAL A 81 -8.80 13.35 13.36
CA VAL A 81 -9.68 14.47 13.69
C VAL A 81 -8.93 15.81 13.68
N SER A 82 -7.72 15.87 14.27
CA SER A 82 -7.00 17.14 14.46
C SER A 82 -6.14 17.55 13.27
N LYS A 83 -5.66 16.59 12.46
CA LYS A 83 -4.75 16.81 11.33
C LYS A 83 -5.09 15.89 10.16
N PRO A 84 -6.32 15.92 9.62
CA PRO A 84 -6.77 14.96 8.59
C PRO A 84 -5.94 14.98 7.32
N TYR A 85 -5.30 16.10 6.99
CA TYR A 85 -4.46 16.25 5.79
C TYR A 85 -3.24 15.32 5.77
N ILE A 86 -2.73 14.88 6.92
CA ILE A 86 -1.57 13.98 7.01
C ILE A 86 -1.83 12.65 6.26
N HIS A 87 -3.07 12.18 6.32
CA HIS A 87 -3.46 10.91 5.70
C HIS A 87 -3.73 11.02 4.18
N VAL A 88 -3.70 12.22 3.61
CA VAL A 88 -4.08 12.48 2.22
C VAL A 88 -2.84 12.57 1.33
N THR A 89 -2.10 13.66 1.42
CA THR A 89 -1.07 14.02 0.44
C THR A 89 0.06 12.99 0.34
N ASP A 90 0.64 12.62 1.47
CA ASP A 90 1.74 11.65 1.48
C ASP A 90 1.33 10.29 0.92
N ASN A 91 0.12 9.82 1.26
CA ASN A 91 -0.37 8.54 0.75
C ASN A 91 -0.72 8.62 -0.74
N ALA A 92 -1.28 9.74 -1.21
CA ALA A 92 -1.54 9.95 -2.64
C ALA A 92 -0.24 9.96 -3.44
N VAL A 93 0.75 10.77 -3.03
CA VAL A 93 2.05 10.89 -3.70
C VAL A 93 2.78 9.55 -3.76
N MET A 94 2.97 8.92 -2.61
CA MET A 94 3.70 7.64 -2.49
C MET A 94 3.09 6.57 -3.39
N ASN A 95 1.78 6.36 -3.31
CA ASN A 95 1.14 5.29 -4.06
C ASN A 95 1.03 5.59 -5.55
N SER A 96 0.82 6.86 -5.93
CA SER A 96 0.80 7.25 -7.36
C SER A 96 2.15 7.01 -8.02
N LEU A 97 3.24 7.36 -7.34
CA LEU A 97 4.59 7.10 -7.83
C LEU A 97 4.90 5.61 -7.90
N LEU A 98 4.56 4.85 -6.84
CA LEU A 98 4.78 3.39 -6.81
C LEU A 98 4.03 2.66 -7.92
N LEU A 99 2.76 3.01 -8.16
CA LEU A 99 1.95 2.39 -9.23
C LEU A 99 2.57 2.63 -10.61
N ARG A 100 3.01 3.88 -10.87
CA ARG A 100 3.66 4.21 -12.13
C ARG A 100 4.98 3.46 -12.30
N GLU A 101 5.87 3.53 -11.30
CA GLU A 101 7.18 2.90 -11.41
C GLU A 101 7.09 1.37 -11.43
N ALA A 102 6.13 0.76 -10.74
CA ALA A 102 5.86 -0.67 -10.84
C ALA A 102 5.44 -1.08 -12.27
N PHE A 103 4.61 -0.27 -12.92
CA PHE A 103 4.25 -0.47 -14.32
C PHE A 103 5.46 -0.30 -15.25
N GLU A 104 6.25 0.76 -15.10
CA GLU A 104 7.42 1.05 -15.94
C GLU A 104 8.49 -0.04 -15.82
N GLN A 105 8.71 -0.58 -14.62
CA GLN A 105 9.70 -1.61 -14.33
C GLN A 105 9.20 -3.05 -14.52
N ASN A 106 8.01 -3.24 -15.13
CA ASN A 106 7.43 -4.54 -15.46
C ASN A 106 7.17 -5.46 -14.25
N VAL A 107 6.79 -4.88 -13.11
CA VAL A 107 6.34 -5.67 -11.95
C VAL A 107 5.16 -6.54 -12.36
N GLU A 108 5.23 -7.84 -12.10
CA GLU A 108 4.17 -8.78 -12.48
C GLU A 108 2.89 -8.59 -11.66
N HIS A 109 3.04 -8.31 -10.36
CA HIS A 109 1.90 -8.23 -9.45
C HIS A 109 2.05 -7.13 -8.39
N PHE A 110 1.09 -6.23 -8.32
CA PHE A 110 0.99 -5.16 -7.31
C PHE A 110 -0.19 -5.43 -6.37
N ILE A 111 0.07 -5.53 -5.08
CA ILE A 111 -0.93 -5.75 -4.04
C ILE A 111 -1.09 -4.48 -3.23
N PHE A 112 -2.31 -3.92 -3.22
CA PHE A 112 -2.65 -2.67 -2.55
C PHE A 112 -3.67 -2.88 -1.42
N PRO A 113 -3.35 -2.51 -0.17
CA PRO A 113 -4.30 -2.52 0.93
C PRO A 113 -5.17 -1.27 0.88
N SER A 114 -6.42 -1.47 0.57
CA SER A 114 -7.47 -0.47 0.78
C SER A 114 -8.15 -0.67 2.13
N CYS A 115 -9.22 0.00 2.40
CA CYS A 115 -9.95 -0.12 3.67
C CYS A 115 -11.41 0.32 3.51
N THR A 116 -12.19 0.03 4.55
CA THR A 116 -13.64 0.28 4.54
C THR A 116 -14.05 1.71 4.88
N ILE A 117 -13.10 2.62 5.20
CA ILE A 117 -13.43 4.03 5.49
C ILE A 117 -14.01 4.79 4.29
N MET A 118 -13.92 4.22 3.09
CA MET A 118 -14.47 4.77 1.84
C MET A 118 -15.95 4.46 1.64
N TYR A 119 -16.52 3.56 2.44
CA TYR A 119 -17.95 3.25 2.37
C TYR A 119 -18.80 4.30 3.08
N GLN A 120 -20.04 4.41 2.63
CA GLN A 120 -21.08 5.17 3.31
C GLN A 120 -21.36 4.61 4.72
N LYS A 121 -21.99 5.43 5.56
CA LYS A 121 -22.47 4.96 6.86
C LYS A 121 -23.57 3.92 6.68
N SER A 122 -23.46 2.79 7.38
CA SER A 122 -24.47 1.74 7.39
C SER A 122 -24.64 1.16 8.78
N GLU A 123 -25.88 0.77 9.12
CA GLU A 123 -26.20 0.03 10.33
C GLU A 123 -26.18 -1.49 10.11
N THR A 124 -26.06 -1.92 8.85
CA THR A 124 -25.95 -3.32 8.45
C THR A 124 -24.58 -3.60 7.85
N ALA A 125 -24.19 -4.89 7.87
CA ALA A 125 -22.95 -5.34 7.25
C ALA A 125 -23.00 -5.09 5.73
N LEU A 126 -21.98 -4.43 5.20
CA LEU A 126 -21.81 -4.16 3.77
C LEU A 126 -20.93 -5.22 3.11
N LYS A 127 -21.25 -5.54 1.85
CA LYS A 127 -20.43 -6.34 0.95
C LYS A 127 -19.57 -5.43 0.06
N GLU A 128 -18.58 -5.97 -0.60
CA GLU A 128 -17.77 -5.21 -1.57
C GLU A 128 -18.60 -4.65 -2.73
N SER A 129 -19.67 -5.38 -3.15
CA SER A 129 -20.60 -4.95 -4.19
C SER A 129 -21.48 -3.77 -3.80
N ASP A 130 -21.59 -3.47 -2.51
CA ASP A 130 -22.44 -2.39 -2.01
C ASP A 130 -21.71 -1.04 -2.00
N PHE A 131 -20.45 -1.03 -2.40
CA PHE A 131 -19.67 0.19 -2.54
C PHE A 131 -20.08 0.96 -3.79
N ASP A 132 -20.59 2.18 -3.60
CA ASP A 132 -20.82 3.15 -4.67
C ASP A 132 -19.88 4.35 -4.48
N PRO A 133 -19.02 4.70 -5.46
CA PRO A 133 -18.16 5.86 -5.36
C PRO A 133 -18.91 7.20 -5.34
N ALA A 134 -20.21 7.21 -5.66
CA ALA A 134 -21.08 8.39 -5.57
C ALA A 134 -21.68 8.60 -4.17
N ASP A 135 -21.58 7.59 -3.30
CA ASP A 135 -22.07 7.70 -1.92
C ASP A 135 -21.21 8.64 -1.08
N ASP A 136 -21.86 9.31 -0.13
CA ASP A 136 -21.17 10.22 0.78
C ASP A 136 -20.28 9.47 1.79
N ILE A 137 -19.00 9.76 1.74
CA ILE A 137 -18.03 9.30 2.74
C ILE A 137 -18.21 10.11 4.02
N GLN A 138 -18.14 9.45 5.19
CA GLN A 138 -18.22 10.13 6.47
C GLN A 138 -17.23 11.31 6.57
N SER A 139 -17.69 12.44 7.07
CA SER A 139 -16.94 13.70 7.08
C SER A 139 -15.53 13.61 7.70
N PHE A 140 -15.36 12.81 8.78
CA PHE A 140 -14.05 12.61 9.42
C PHE A 140 -13.04 11.92 8.49
N TYR A 141 -13.53 11.06 7.59
CA TYR A 141 -12.72 10.27 6.67
C TYR A 141 -12.72 10.81 5.26
N TYR A 142 -13.37 11.95 5.02
CA TYR A 142 -13.56 12.49 3.66
C TYR A 142 -12.28 12.47 2.83
N GLY A 143 -11.21 13.11 3.31
CA GLY A 143 -9.95 13.16 2.59
C GLY A 143 -9.29 11.77 2.43
N ALA A 144 -9.19 11.01 3.52
CA ALA A 144 -8.57 9.68 3.49
C ALA A 144 -9.39 8.69 2.65
N GLY A 145 -10.73 8.72 2.76
CA GLY A 145 -11.62 7.87 1.98
C GLY A 145 -11.52 8.15 0.49
N HIS A 146 -11.63 9.42 0.07
CA HIS A 146 -11.45 9.79 -1.34
C HIS A 146 -10.04 9.47 -1.87
N THR A 147 -9.00 9.57 -1.03
CA THR A 147 -7.67 9.11 -1.41
C THR A 147 -7.67 7.61 -1.72
N LYS A 148 -8.36 6.79 -0.92
CA LYS A 148 -8.48 5.35 -1.18
C LYS A 148 -9.26 5.06 -2.46
N VAL A 149 -10.38 5.75 -2.69
CA VAL A 149 -11.15 5.64 -3.96
C VAL A 149 -10.27 5.97 -5.15
N TYR A 150 -9.54 7.09 -5.10
CA TYR A 150 -8.59 7.47 -6.13
C TYR A 150 -7.56 6.37 -6.40
N LEU A 151 -6.94 5.83 -5.36
CA LEU A 151 -5.89 4.82 -5.50
C LEU A 151 -6.42 3.47 -6.01
N GLU A 152 -7.63 3.06 -5.62
CA GLU A 152 -8.28 1.88 -6.21
C GLU A 152 -8.56 2.08 -7.71
N ASN A 153 -9.02 3.27 -8.11
CA ASN A 153 -9.21 3.61 -9.52
C ASN A 153 -7.88 3.62 -10.28
N MET A 154 -6.78 4.06 -9.67
CA MET A 154 -5.45 3.95 -10.28
C MET A 154 -5.01 2.49 -10.44
N CYS A 155 -5.23 1.64 -9.43
CA CYS A 155 -4.96 0.20 -9.56
C CYS A 155 -5.77 -0.41 -10.72
N LYS A 156 -7.04 -0.06 -10.84
CA LYS A 156 -7.90 -0.51 -11.94
C LYS A 156 -7.41 0.01 -13.30
N PHE A 157 -6.99 1.26 -13.38
CA PHE A 157 -6.43 1.85 -14.61
C PHE A 157 -5.19 1.10 -15.07
N TYR A 158 -4.19 0.92 -14.18
CA TYR A 158 -2.96 0.20 -14.53
C TYR A 158 -3.21 -1.29 -14.83
N ALA A 159 -4.17 -1.92 -14.16
CA ALA A 159 -4.58 -3.29 -14.49
C ALA A 159 -5.15 -3.40 -15.92
N GLY A 160 -5.88 -2.37 -16.38
CA GLY A 160 -6.41 -2.31 -17.75
C GLY A 160 -5.34 -2.15 -18.84
N LEU A 161 -4.11 -1.82 -18.48
CA LEU A 161 -2.96 -1.79 -19.41
C LEU A 161 -2.30 -3.18 -19.59
N GLU A 162 -2.83 -4.21 -18.93
CA GLU A 162 -2.52 -5.64 -19.09
C GLU A 162 -1.04 -6.04 -18.90
N LYS A 163 -0.23 -5.18 -18.26
CA LYS A 163 1.20 -5.44 -18.00
C LYS A 163 1.46 -5.90 -16.58
N THR A 164 0.76 -5.30 -15.61
CA THR A 164 0.88 -5.59 -14.18
C THR A 164 -0.46 -6.03 -13.63
N LYS A 165 -0.51 -7.21 -13.00
CA LYS A 165 -1.70 -7.65 -12.27
C LYS A 165 -1.85 -6.79 -11.00
N HIS A 166 -3.06 -6.31 -10.71
CA HIS A 166 -3.36 -5.59 -9.47
C HIS A 166 -4.34 -6.36 -8.60
N THR A 167 -4.06 -6.43 -7.31
CA THR A 167 -4.99 -6.94 -6.29
C THR A 167 -5.21 -5.86 -5.25
N VAL A 168 -6.47 -5.47 -5.07
CA VAL A 168 -6.88 -4.55 -4.02
C VAL A 168 -7.53 -5.34 -2.89
N ILE A 169 -7.10 -5.12 -1.66
CA ILE A 169 -7.62 -5.79 -0.47
C ILE A 169 -8.28 -4.73 0.42
N ARG A 170 -9.60 -4.77 0.58
CA ARG A 170 -10.34 -3.87 1.48
C ARG A 170 -10.37 -4.45 2.88
N HIS A 171 -9.52 -3.93 3.75
CA HIS A 171 -9.50 -4.32 5.16
C HIS A 171 -10.68 -3.69 5.91
N SER A 172 -11.40 -4.48 6.70
CA SER A 172 -12.28 -3.97 7.74
C SER A 172 -11.45 -3.50 8.95
N ASN A 173 -11.92 -2.48 9.62
CA ASN A 173 -11.35 -1.98 10.88
C ASN A 173 -11.89 -2.77 12.06
#